data_dada11bdc383c68a33bd108f54f42b2d
#
_entry.id   dada11bdc383c68a33bd108f54f42b2d
#
_cell.length_a   1.000
_cell.length_b   1.000
_cell.length_c   1.000
_cell.angle_alpha   90.00
_cell.angle_beta   90.00
_cell.angle_gamma   90.00
#
_symmetry.space_group_name_H-M   'P 1'
#
loop_
_entity.id
_entity.type
_entity.pdbx_description
1 polymer ?
#
loop_
_entity_poly.entity_id
_entity_poly.type
_entity_poly.pdbx_seq_one_letter_code
_entity_poly.pdbx_strand_id
1 'polypeptide(L)'
;GIFRMAKKRVGVVLAGCGWLDGAEIQEAVCAYLALDSRGAEIIAMAPNVEQMHVVDHLEESPADVPSRNVLRESARIARGDVKDLATIDATDLDALVLPGGFGAAKNLCNFAVAGPDMTVNADLESLIKAMHDAKRPLGFICIAPAIAAKVLGPDHNVSITIGSDADTAAALESM
;
A
#
# COMPACT_ATOMS: atom_id res chain seq x y z
N GLY A 1 -15.76 -0.44 36.95
CA GLY A 1 -14.71 -0.72 36.00
C GLY A 1 -14.93 0.08 34.73
N ILE A 2 -13.95 0.89 34.34
CA ILE A 2 -13.98 1.61 33.05
C ILE A 2 -13.78 0.55 31.97
N PHE A 3 -14.80 0.22 31.19
CA PHE A 3 -14.67 -0.60 30.00
C PHE A 3 -13.85 0.18 28.99
N ARG A 4 -12.55 -0.12 28.90
CA ARG A 4 -11.69 0.40 27.84
C ARG A 4 -12.05 -0.42 26.60
N MET A 5 -12.72 0.21 25.63
CA MET A 5 -12.96 -0.42 24.32
C MET A 5 -11.61 -0.80 23.71
N ALA A 6 -11.49 -2.02 23.18
CA ALA A 6 -10.30 -2.43 22.47
C ALA A 6 -10.05 -1.48 21.29
N LYS A 7 -8.78 -1.09 21.07
CA LYS A 7 -8.39 -0.28 19.93
C LYS A 7 -8.70 -1.01 18.63
N LYS A 8 -9.15 -0.28 17.60
CA LYS A 8 -9.23 -0.80 16.24
C LYS A 8 -7.83 -1.01 15.69
N ARG A 9 -7.58 -2.18 15.13
CA ARG A 9 -6.29 -2.56 14.54
C ARG A 9 -6.32 -2.27 13.05
N VAL A 10 -5.54 -1.29 12.62
CA VAL A 10 -5.50 -0.85 11.22
C VAL A 10 -4.16 -1.21 10.60
N GLY A 11 -4.19 -2.07 9.60
CA GLY A 11 -3.02 -2.39 8.79
C GLY A 11 -2.65 -1.21 7.90
N VAL A 12 -1.36 -0.86 7.85
CA VAL A 12 -0.82 0.11 6.90
C VAL A 12 0.23 -0.60 6.06
N VAL A 13 -0.04 -0.72 4.77
CA VAL A 13 0.86 -1.39 3.83
C VAL A 13 1.83 -0.38 3.25
N LEU A 14 3.10 -0.52 3.58
CA LEU A 14 4.18 0.30 3.05
C LEU A 14 4.86 -0.39 1.86
N ALA A 15 5.47 0.41 1.00
CA ALA A 15 6.07 -0.05 -0.26
C ALA A 15 7.54 0.34 -0.40
N GLY A 16 8.23 0.60 0.71
CA GLY A 16 9.54 1.21 0.78
C GLY A 16 9.47 2.61 1.38
N CYS A 17 10.46 3.45 1.12
CA CYS A 17 10.58 4.79 1.71
C CYS A 17 11.11 5.79 0.69
N GLY A 18 10.23 6.50 0.01
CA GLY A 18 10.55 7.50 -1.01
C GLY A 18 9.50 7.53 -2.12
N TRP A 19 9.05 8.72 -2.54
CA TRP A 19 7.92 8.83 -3.44
C TRP A 19 8.17 8.26 -4.86
N LEU A 20 9.42 8.21 -5.32
CA LEU A 20 9.77 7.70 -6.65
C LEU A 20 10.02 6.19 -6.70
N ASP A 21 10.36 5.56 -5.58
CA ASP A 21 10.75 4.15 -5.55
C ASP A 21 10.16 3.35 -4.38
N GLY A 22 9.41 4.02 -3.50
CA GLY A 22 8.83 3.45 -2.29
C GLY A 22 7.46 4.06 -1.96
N ALA A 23 7.07 3.97 -0.69
CA ALA A 23 5.91 4.67 -0.19
C ALA A 23 6.16 6.20 -0.19
N GLU A 24 5.15 6.98 -0.51
CA GLU A 24 5.19 8.42 -0.35
C GLU A 24 5.23 8.72 1.16
N ILE A 25 6.33 9.36 1.62
CA ILE A 25 6.61 9.48 3.05
C ILE A 25 5.57 10.36 3.74
N GLN A 26 5.17 11.46 3.11
CA GLN A 26 4.19 12.39 3.68
C GLN A 26 2.80 11.75 3.77
N GLU A 27 2.36 11.03 2.75
CA GLU A 27 1.09 10.29 2.77
C GLU A 27 1.09 9.24 3.88
N ALA A 28 2.17 8.46 4.00
CA ALA A 28 2.30 7.44 5.03
C ALA A 28 2.27 8.06 6.45
N VAL A 29 3.03 9.13 6.68
CA VAL A 29 3.08 9.83 7.98
C VAL A 29 1.75 10.50 8.30
N CYS A 30 1.09 11.13 7.35
CA CYS A 30 -0.24 11.72 7.54
C CYS A 30 -1.30 10.65 7.85
N ALA A 31 -1.23 9.49 7.19
CA ALA A 31 -2.09 8.36 7.51
C ALA A 31 -1.86 7.86 8.94
N TYR A 32 -0.60 7.71 9.36
CA TYR A 32 -0.26 7.36 10.75
C TYR A 32 -0.83 8.37 11.74
N LEU A 33 -0.61 9.66 11.50
CA LEU A 33 -1.09 10.72 12.37
C LEU A 33 -2.63 10.71 12.48
N ALA A 34 -3.32 10.52 11.37
CA ALA A 34 -4.78 10.48 11.35
C ALA A 34 -5.32 9.26 12.10
N LEU A 35 -4.69 8.10 11.97
CA LEU A 35 -5.07 6.87 12.67
C LEU A 35 -4.77 6.97 14.17
N ASP A 36 -3.58 7.42 14.53
CA ASP A 36 -3.17 7.58 15.93
C ASP A 36 -4.08 8.58 16.67
N SER A 37 -4.39 9.73 16.05
CA SER A 37 -5.27 10.72 16.64
C SER A 37 -6.70 10.22 16.88
N ARG A 38 -7.10 9.15 16.22
CA ARG A 38 -8.38 8.47 16.42
C ARG A 38 -8.29 7.25 17.35
N GLY A 39 -7.13 7.05 17.95
CA GLY A 39 -6.89 5.97 18.90
C GLY A 39 -6.78 4.58 18.27
N ALA A 40 -6.48 4.47 16.99
CA ALA A 40 -6.21 3.19 16.34
C ALA A 40 -4.85 2.62 16.74
N GLU A 41 -4.75 1.30 16.77
CA GLU A 41 -3.48 0.58 16.78
C GLU A 41 -3.02 0.37 15.34
N ILE A 42 -1.84 0.86 15.00
CA ILE A 42 -1.28 0.76 13.65
C ILE A 42 -0.44 -0.52 13.56
N ILE A 43 -0.77 -1.36 12.58
CA ILE A 43 0.01 -2.55 12.23
C ILE A 43 0.67 -2.29 10.88
N ALA A 44 1.90 -1.79 10.90
CA ALA A 44 2.65 -1.59 9.68
C ALA A 44 3.11 -2.92 9.09
N MET A 45 3.04 -3.04 7.77
CA MET A 45 3.49 -4.20 7.03
C MET A 45 4.05 -3.80 5.67
N ALA A 46 4.93 -4.64 5.14
CA ALA A 46 5.48 -4.48 3.81
C ALA A 46 5.92 -5.84 3.26
N PRO A 47 5.94 -6.04 1.95
CA PRO A 47 6.45 -7.27 1.36
C PRO A 47 7.97 -7.36 1.55
N ASN A 48 8.45 -8.57 1.83
CA ASN A 48 9.88 -8.86 1.94
C ASN A 48 10.44 -9.23 0.55
N VAL A 49 10.52 -8.23 -0.31
CA VAL A 49 10.99 -8.36 -1.70
C VAL A 49 11.95 -7.23 -2.03
N GLU A 50 12.69 -7.38 -3.11
CA GLU A 50 13.53 -6.30 -3.63
C GLU A 50 12.69 -5.22 -4.31
N GLN A 51 13.13 -3.96 -4.18
CA GLN A 51 12.54 -2.84 -4.92
C GLN A 51 12.78 -3.01 -6.42
N MET A 52 11.80 -2.64 -7.23
CA MET A 52 11.96 -2.60 -8.68
C MET A 52 13.07 -1.63 -9.09
N HIS A 53 13.13 -0.48 -8.46
CA HIS A 53 14.14 0.55 -8.71
C HIS A 53 14.67 1.11 -7.38
N VAL A 54 15.90 1.64 -7.42
CA VAL A 54 16.41 2.59 -6.42
C VAL A 54 16.60 3.91 -7.16
N VAL A 55 15.93 4.96 -6.73
CA VAL A 55 15.89 6.25 -7.42
C VAL A 55 16.63 7.30 -6.62
N ASP A 56 17.52 8.06 -7.28
CA ASP A 56 18.04 9.30 -6.73
C ASP A 56 16.94 10.36 -6.82
N HIS A 57 16.41 10.77 -5.67
CA HIS A 57 15.27 11.70 -5.62
C HIS A 57 15.66 13.14 -5.94
N LEU A 58 16.95 13.49 -5.94
CA LEU A 58 17.42 14.80 -6.38
C LEU A 58 17.49 14.87 -7.90
N GLU A 59 17.99 13.80 -8.52
CA GLU A 59 18.15 13.70 -9.98
C GLU A 59 16.90 13.11 -10.66
N GLU A 60 15.94 12.62 -9.88
CA GLU A 60 14.72 11.94 -10.34
C GLU A 60 14.99 10.82 -11.35
N SER A 61 16.08 10.10 -11.15
CA SER A 61 16.53 9.03 -12.03
C SER A 61 16.99 7.79 -11.28
N PRO A 62 16.93 6.60 -11.91
CA PRO A 62 17.47 5.40 -11.30
C PRO A 62 18.95 5.57 -10.95
N ALA A 63 19.31 5.22 -9.71
CA ALA A 63 20.67 5.28 -9.22
C ALA A 63 21.43 3.97 -9.53
N ASP A 64 22.71 4.09 -9.88
CA ASP A 64 23.60 2.94 -10.06
C ASP A 64 24.15 2.51 -8.67
N VAL A 65 23.30 1.87 -7.89
CA VAL A 65 23.58 1.39 -6.54
C VAL A 65 22.96 0.00 -6.35
N PRO A 66 23.41 -0.78 -5.34
CA PRO A 66 22.78 -2.06 -5.02
C PRO A 66 21.28 -1.92 -4.78
N SER A 67 20.53 -2.97 -5.12
CA SER A 67 19.09 -3.02 -4.86
C SER A 67 18.79 -2.89 -3.36
N ARG A 68 17.58 -2.46 -3.04
CA ARG A 68 17.09 -2.33 -1.66
C ARG A 68 15.89 -3.23 -1.43
N ASN A 69 15.72 -3.67 -0.20
CA ASN A 69 14.61 -4.50 0.21
C ASN A 69 13.45 -3.64 0.71
N VAL A 70 12.26 -3.88 0.19
CA VAL A 70 11.05 -3.09 0.49
C VAL A 70 10.71 -3.10 1.98
N LEU A 71 10.74 -4.26 2.63
CA LEU A 71 10.47 -4.37 4.07
C LEU A 71 11.47 -3.56 4.90
N ARG A 72 12.75 -3.66 4.58
CA ARG A 72 13.82 -2.94 5.28
C ARG A 72 13.71 -1.43 5.09
N GLU A 73 13.41 -0.97 3.90
CA GLU A 73 13.24 0.45 3.63
C GLU A 73 11.96 0.99 4.27
N SER A 74 10.87 0.21 4.28
CA SER A 74 9.62 0.56 4.99
C SER A 74 9.82 0.73 6.49
N ALA A 75 10.78 0.02 7.08
CA ALA A 75 11.13 0.15 8.49
C ALA A 75 11.62 1.56 8.86
N ARG A 76 12.08 2.36 7.90
CA ARG A 76 12.47 3.77 8.12
C ARG A 76 11.28 4.62 8.53
N ILE A 77 10.14 4.43 7.86
CA ILE A 77 8.87 5.12 8.18
C ILE A 77 8.27 4.55 9.47
N ALA A 78 8.23 3.23 9.58
CA ALA A 78 7.63 2.53 10.72
C ALA A 78 8.56 2.47 11.95
N ARG A 79 9.77 3.03 11.87
CA ARG A 79 10.77 3.06 12.94
C ARG A 79 11.11 1.67 13.49
N GLY A 80 11.21 0.70 12.57
CA GLY A 80 11.54 -0.69 12.87
C GLY A 80 10.33 -1.56 13.21
N ASP A 81 9.19 -1.00 13.56
CA ASP A 81 7.96 -1.74 13.88
C ASP A 81 7.14 -2.01 12.61
N VAL A 82 7.63 -2.93 11.80
CA VAL A 82 7.01 -3.37 10.54
C VAL A 82 7.08 -4.88 10.42
N LYS A 83 5.99 -5.48 9.98
CA LYS A 83 5.89 -6.94 9.79
C LYS A 83 6.01 -7.31 8.31
N ASP A 84 6.53 -8.49 8.05
CA ASP A 84 6.46 -9.08 6.73
C ASP A 84 4.97 -9.33 6.36
N LEU A 85 4.55 -8.77 5.24
CA LEU A 85 3.19 -8.88 4.72
C LEU A 85 2.73 -10.35 4.61
N ALA A 86 3.63 -11.25 4.25
CA ALA A 86 3.33 -12.68 4.15
C ALA A 86 2.90 -13.33 5.48
N THR A 87 3.19 -12.69 6.62
CA THR A 87 2.86 -13.21 7.96
C THR A 87 1.55 -12.66 8.53
N ILE A 88 0.88 -11.77 7.79
CA ILE A 88 -0.33 -11.09 8.28
C ILE A 88 -1.56 -11.95 8.03
N ASP A 89 -2.36 -12.10 9.08
CA ASP A 89 -3.69 -12.70 9.00
C ASP A 89 -4.76 -11.58 8.96
N ALA A 90 -5.65 -11.62 7.98
CA ALA A 90 -6.73 -10.65 7.84
C ALA A 90 -7.63 -10.58 9.06
N THR A 91 -7.78 -11.69 9.80
CA THR A 91 -8.60 -11.74 11.01
C THR A 91 -8.04 -10.89 12.15
N ASP A 92 -6.76 -10.53 12.09
CA ASP A 92 -6.10 -9.68 13.08
C ASP A 92 -6.31 -8.18 12.81
N LEU A 93 -6.96 -7.82 11.71
CA LEU A 93 -7.14 -6.44 11.28
C LEU A 93 -8.61 -6.04 11.24
N ASP A 94 -8.89 -4.81 11.66
CA ASP A 94 -10.21 -4.18 11.53
C ASP A 94 -10.35 -3.34 10.26
N ALA A 95 -9.24 -2.87 9.71
CA ALA A 95 -9.17 -2.09 8.47
C ALA A 95 -7.79 -2.20 7.84
N LEU A 96 -7.67 -1.81 6.57
CA LEU A 96 -6.42 -1.79 5.81
C LEU A 96 -6.29 -0.48 5.04
N VAL A 97 -5.11 0.15 5.10
CA VAL A 97 -4.79 1.39 4.37
C VAL A 97 -3.51 1.20 3.58
N LEU A 98 -3.54 1.61 2.31
CA LEU A 98 -2.39 1.63 1.42
C LEU A 98 -2.05 3.09 1.07
N PRO A 99 -1.00 3.68 1.64
CA PRO A 99 -0.44 4.93 1.14
C PRO A 99 0.05 4.78 -0.30
N GLY A 100 0.16 5.88 -1.02
CA GLY A 100 0.64 5.90 -2.39
C GLY A 100 2.16 6.00 -2.47
N GLY A 101 2.61 6.68 -3.51
CA GLY A 101 3.99 6.71 -3.97
C GLY A 101 4.21 5.70 -5.09
N PHE A 102 5.24 5.92 -5.92
CA PHE A 102 5.52 5.00 -7.02
C PHE A 102 5.89 3.59 -6.57
N GLY A 103 6.36 3.41 -5.33
CA GLY A 103 6.57 2.08 -4.76
C GLY A 103 5.30 1.24 -4.68
N ALA A 104 4.13 1.85 -4.49
CA ALA A 104 2.87 1.12 -4.57
C ALA A 104 2.64 0.53 -5.98
N ALA A 105 3.00 1.28 -7.03
CA ALA A 105 2.89 0.86 -8.42
C ALA A 105 4.07 0.02 -8.94
N LYS A 106 5.17 -0.04 -8.18
CA LYS A 106 6.41 -0.76 -8.57
C LYS A 106 6.69 -1.99 -7.71
N ASN A 107 6.36 -1.94 -6.41
CA ASN A 107 6.77 -2.95 -5.43
C ASN A 107 5.59 -3.77 -4.87
N LEU A 108 4.38 -3.19 -4.79
CA LEU A 108 3.16 -3.91 -4.41
C LEU A 108 2.47 -4.56 -5.61
N CYS A 109 2.75 -4.06 -6.78
CA CYS A 109 2.33 -4.56 -8.09
C CYS A 109 3.34 -4.06 -9.12
N ASN A 110 3.11 -4.35 -10.39
CA ASN A 110 3.94 -3.85 -11.48
C ASN A 110 3.21 -2.89 -12.43
N PHE A 111 2.20 -2.17 -11.93
CA PHE A 111 1.40 -1.22 -12.71
C PHE A 111 2.26 -0.18 -13.44
N ALA A 112 3.33 0.29 -12.81
CA ALA A 112 4.23 1.30 -13.40
C ALA A 112 4.85 0.88 -14.74
N VAL A 113 4.97 -0.42 -15.00
CA VAL A 113 5.56 -0.97 -16.24
C VAL A 113 4.56 -1.77 -17.08
N ALA A 114 3.57 -2.41 -16.47
CA ALA A 114 2.60 -3.28 -17.14
C ALA A 114 1.23 -2.62 -17.36
N GLY A 115 0.97 -1.47 -16.75
CA GLY A 115 -0.33 -0.80 -16.84
C GLY A 115 -1.48 -1.74 -16.43
N PRO A 116 -2.58 -1.80 -17.20
CA PRO A 116 -3.75 -2.63 -16.88
C PRO A 116 -3.45 -4.13 -16.82
N ASP A 117 -2.40 -4.59 -17.51
CA ASP A 117 -1.97 -5.99 -17.50
C ASP A 117 -1.13 -6.35 -16.26
N MET A 118 -1.13 -5.49 -15.25
CA MET A 118 -0.37 -5.68 -14.03
C MET A 118 -0.70 -6.94 -13.27
N THR A 119 0.28 -7.40 -12.48
CA THR A 119 0.11 -8.40 -11.43
C THR A 119 0.32 -7.73 -10.07
N VAL A 120 -0.46 -8.16 -9.08
CA VAL A 120 -0.35 -7.69 -7.70
C VAL A 120 0.40 -8.73 -6.88
N ASN A 121 1.20 -8.28 -5.89
CA ASN A 121 1.82 -9.18 -4.92
C ASN A 121 0.77 -10.14 -4.36
N ALA A 122 1.04 -11.44 -4.41
CA ALA A 122 0.05 -12.47 -4.10
C ALA A 122 -0.47 -12.40 -2.65
N ASP A 123 0.40 -12.08 -1.70
CA ASP A 123 0.00 -11.95 -0.29
C ASP A 123 -0.88 -10.72 -0.09
N LEU A 124 -0.57 -9.61 -0.76
CA LEU A 124 -1.39 -8.40 -0.74
C LEU A 124 -2.75 -8.63 -1.39
N GLU A 125 -2.79 -9.28 -2.53
CA GLU A 125 -4.05 -9.62 -3.22
C GLU A 125 -4.96 -10.46 -2.31
N SER A 126 -4.41 -11.49 -1.69
CA SER A 126 -5.12 -12.35 -0.76
C SER A 126 -5.64 -11.57 0.46
N LEU A 127 -4.82 -10.69 1.02
CA LEU A 127 -5.20 -9.87 2.16
C LEU A 127 -6.34 -8.90 1.81
N ILE A 128 -6.25 -8.20 0.68
CA ILE A 128 -7.32 -7.28 0.22
C ILE A 128 -8.63 -8.03 0.01
N LYS A 129 -8.60 -9.18 -0.66
CA LYS A 129 -9.80 -10.02 -0.89
C LYS A 129 -10.42 -10.46 0.43
N ALA A 130 -9.61 -10.95 1.37
CA ALA A 130 -10.09 -11.39 2.67
C ALA A 130 -10.71 -10.24 3.48
N MET A 131 -10.10 -9.07 3.48
CA MET A 131 -10.65 -7.87 4.13
C MET A 131 -11.96 -7.44 3.50
N HIS A 132 -12.04 -7.43 2.17
CA HIS A 132 -13.26 -7.09 1.43
C HIS A 132 -14.40 -8.08 1.73
N ASP A 133 -14.13 -9.38 1.70
CA ASP A 133 -15.12 -10.42 1.98
C ASP A 133 -15.64 -10.34 3.41
N ALA A 134 -14.78 -9.96 4.35
CA ALA A 134 -15.14 -9.69 5.75
C ALA A 134 -15.85 -8.34 5.94
N LYS A 135 -16.07 -7.57 4.87
CA LYS A 135 -16.68 -6.22 4.88
C LYS A 135 -15.94 -5.24 5.80
N ARG A 136 -14.63 -5.34 5.83
CA ARG A 136 -13.77 -4.44 6.58
C ARG A 136 -13.34 -3.25 5.72
N PRO A 137 -13.21 -2.05 6.30
CA PRO A 137 -12.79 -0.85 5.56
C PRO A 137 -11.44 -1.02 4.88
N LEU A 138 -11.35 -0.55 3.64
CA LEU A 138 -10.16 -0.49 2.82
C LEU A 138 -9.92 0.95 2.37
N GLY A 139 -8.73 1.48 2.58
CA GLY A 139 -8.32 2.81 2.14
C GLY A 139 -7.16 2.74 1.15
N PHE A 140 -7.31 3.41 0.02
CA PHE A 140 -6.28 3.47 -1.03
C PHE A 140 -6.00 4.94 -1.35
N ILE A 141 -4.75 5.35 -1.22
CA ILE A 141 -4.33 6.76 -1.34
C ILE A 141 -3.50 6.95 -2.61
N CYS A 142 -3.70 8.07 -3.29
CA CYS A 142 -2.95 8.52 -4.46
C CYS A 142 -3.02 7.51 -5.64
N ILE A 143 -1.96 6.76 -5.92
CA ILE A 143 -1.91 5.74 -6.97
C ILE A 143 -2.44 4.37 -6.52
N ALA A 144 -2.54 4.12 -5.22
CA ALA A 144 -2.98 2.84 -4.68
C ALA A 144 -4.38 2.38 -5.14
N PRO A 145 -5.34 3.25 -5.51
CA PRO A 145 -6.61 2.81 -6.13
C PRO A 145 -6.44 1.91 -7.36
N ALA A 146 -5.31 1.98 -8.08
CA ALA A 146 -5.00 1.05 -9.16
C ALA A 146 -4.96 -0.41 -8.68
N ILE A 147 -4.44 -0.66 -7.49
CA ILE A 147 -4.44 -1.99 -6.86
C ILE A 147 -5.87 -2.44 -6.55
N ALA A 148 -6.70 -1.54 -6.03
CA ALA A 148 -8.12 -1.83 -5.77
C ALA A 148 -8.87 -2.20 -7.06
N ALA A 149 -8.65 -1.46 -8.14
CA ALA A 149 -9.24 -1.75 -9.43
C ALA A 149 -8.87 -3.16 -9.91
N LYS A 150 -7.59 -3.52 -9.85
CA LYS A 150 -7.12 -4.84 -10.30
C LYS A 150 -7.64 -5.98 -9.44
N VAL A 151 -7.60 -5.84 -8.13
CA VAL A 151 -7.95 -6.93 -7.19
C VAL A 151 -9.46 -7.11 -7.07
N LEU A 152 -10.22 -6.03 -7.05
CA LEU A 152 -11.65 -6.03 -6.75
C LEU A 152 -12.54 -5.75 -7.97
N GLY A 153 -12.02 -5.06 -8.98
CA GLY A 153 -12.79 -4.66 -10.16
C GLY A 153 -13.49 -5.80 -10.88
N PRO A 154 -12.78 -6.90 -11.21
CA PRO A 154 -13.39 -8.01 -11.97
C PRO A 154 -14.63 -8.63 -11.34
N ASP A 155 -14.68 -8.68 -10.00
CA ASP A 155 -15.74 -9.37 -9.28
C ASP A 155 -16.74 -8.43 -8.60
N HIS A 156 -16.39 -7.14 -8.39
CA HIS A 156 -17.16 -6.25 -7.51
C HIS A 156 -17.56 -4.91 -8.11
N ASN A 157 -17.16 -4.59 -9.34
CA ASN A 157 -17.50 -3.33 -10.02
C ASN A 157 -17.32 -2.09 -9.12
N VAL A 158 -16.10 -1.91 -8.62
CA VAL A 158 -15.76 -0.84 -7.67
C VAL A 158 -15.81 0.54 -8.31
N SER A 159 -16.20 1.56 -7.53
CA SER A 159 -16.12 2.96 -7.92
C SER A 159 -14.93 3.60 -7.17
N ILE A 160 -13.97 4.11 -7.92
CA ILE A 160 -12.73 4.68 -7.39
C ILE A 160 -12.39 6.01 -8.06
N THR A 161 -11.44 6.74 -7.49
CA THR A 161 -10.89 7.96 -8.09
C THR A 161 -9.37 7.86 -8.18
N ILE A 162 -8.77 8.48 -9.18
CA ILE A 162 -7.32 8.45 -9.44
C ILE A 162 -6.77 9.84 -9.86
N GLY A 163 -7.48 10.90 -9.55
CA GLY A 163 -7.13 12.23 -10.02
C GLY A 163 -7.68 12.51 -11.41
N SER A 164 -6.97 13.30 -12.22
CA SER A 164 -7.45 13.82 -13.51
C SER A 164 -6.65 13.36 -14.73
N ASP A 165 -5.68 12.47 -14.55
CA ASP A 165 -4.92 11.92 -15.68
C ASP A 165 -5.79 10.94 -16.48
N ALA A 166 -6.09 11.29 -17.73
CA ALA A 166 -7.01 10.53 -18.57
C ALA A 166 -6.50 9.12 -18.91
N ASP A 167 -5.20 8.98 -19.12
CA ASP A 167 -4.60 7.69 -19.48
C ASP A 167 -4.64 6.73 -18.29
N THR A 168 -4.35 7.22 -17.10
CA THR A 168 -4.46 6.42 -15.87
C THR A 168 -5.92 6.04 -15.59
N ALA A 169 -6.86 6.98 -15.73
CA ALA A 169 -8.29 6.69 -15.57
C ALA A 169 -8.75 5.59 -16.54
N ALA A 170 -8.39 5.69 -17.83
CA ALA A 170 -8.73 4.68 -18.83
C ALA A 170 -8.13 3.30 -18.51
N ALA A 171 -6.89 3.26 -18.01
CA ALA A 171 -6.26 2.02 -17.56
C ALA A 171 -7.04 1.35 -16.42
N LEU A 172 -7.49 2.13 -15.44
CA LEU A 172 -8.27 1.62 -14.31
C LEU A 172 -9.67 1.15 -14.74
N GLU A 173 -10.31 1.88 -15.64
CA GLU A 173 -11.63 1.51 -16.20
C GLU A 173 -11.58 0.18 -16.98
N SER A 174 -10.43 -0.18 -17.51
CA SER A 174 -10.26 -1.44 -18.27
C SER A 174 -10.05 -2.67 -17.39
N MET A 175 -9.84 -2.50 -16.11
CA MET A 175 -9.62 -3.58 -15.12
C MET A 175 -10.89 -3.93 -14.36
#